data_b29878c5ff3b6c341efbb298897569a5
#
_entry.id   b29878c5ff3b6c341efbb298897569a5
#
_cell.length_a   1.000
_cell.length_b   1.000
_cell.length_c   1.000
_cell.angle_alpha   90.00
_cell.angle_beta   90.00
_cell.angle_gamma   90.00
#
_symmetry.space_group_name_H-M   'P 1'
#
loop_
_entity.id
_entity.type
_entity.pdbx_description
1 polymer ?
#
loop_
_entity_poly.entity_id
_entity_poly.type
_entity_poly.pdbx_seq_one_letter_code
_entity_poly.pdbx_strand_id
1 'polypeptide(L)'
;ANTLQEQKDVLTNVIKDQREMIAKYINPNVEEVSQVFIPYKEVLDVYNMGLEIPEDVCLLWCDDNYGYIRHFPTAKECDRKGGNGVYYHVSYWGRPHDYLWLATNHPAQLYTQMKLAYDKGAKDMWILNVGDIKPAEYLTELFLDMAWNINAIENNMKGLDKHLYAWLSREFGEQNAKELLPVMNEYYRLAYIRKPEYMGYTRTEEKDPIYKVVSDLPWSEAYINRRIQDYKAISEKVQELSQKISPEKQSTWFQLIEYPVRSAAEMNYKHLYGQLARHGKVDWSLSDSAFDEIVSLTTNYNKLSNGKWQYIMSHQPRKLPVFDRVPHTTAVTPLMQEKTPLYLFNGAGYHEYRGDEPISHGLGYERKAISLPLNSTVSYPFEAMNTDTLWVEVALAPNHPVNGSAI
;
A
#
# COMPACT_ATOMS: atom_id res chain seq x y z
N ALA A 1 30.75 -2.13 -3.18
CA ALA A 1 30.70 -3.52 -3.62
C ALA A 1 29.91 -3.56 -4.92
N ASN A 2 30.52 -4.11 -5.97
CA ASN A 2 29.93 -4.12 -7.31
C ASN A 2 29.28 -5.48 -7.64
N THR A 3 29.59 -6.52 -6.88
CA THR A 3 29.07 -7.87 -7.06
C THR A 3 28.36 -8.34 -5.80
N LEU A 4 27.43 -9.28 -5.94
CA LEU A 4 26.76 -9.92 -4.80
C LEU A 4 27.77 -10.62 -3.87
N GLN A 5 28.83 -11.21 -4.42
CA GLN A 5 29.87 -11.83 -3.60
C GLN A 5 30.62 -10.80 -2.75
N GLU A 6 31.02 -9.68 -3.31
CA GLU A 6 31.66 -8.60 -2.55
C GLU A 6 30.72 -8.04 -1.46
N GLN A 7 29.43 -7.92 -1.75
CA GLN A 7 28.42 -7.50 -0.77
C GLN A 7 28.30 -8.51 0.38
N LYS A 8 28.28 -9.80 0.05
CA LYS A 8 28.26 -10.89 1.05
C LYS A 8 29.50 -10.82 1.95
N ASP A 9 30.68 -10.66 1.39
CA ASP A 9 31.93 -10.58 2.14
C ASP A 9 31.96 -9.37 3.07
N VAL A 10 31.48 -8.21 2.60
CA VAL A 10 31.35 -6.99 3.41
C VAL A 10 30.37 -7.21 4.56
N LEU A 11 29.16 -7.74 4.29
CA LEU A 11 28.16 -7.96 5.35
C LEU A 11 28.64 -9.00 6.37
N THR A 12 29.32 -10.04 5.94
CA THR A 12 29.92 -11.03 6.86
C THR A 12 30.88 -10.36 7.83
N ASN A 13 31.76 -9.48 7.34
CA ASN A 13 32.69 -8.74 8.19
C ASN A 13 31.98 -7.76 9.12
N VAL A 14 30.99 -7.03 8.61
CA VAL A 14 30.18 -6.08 9.43
C VAL A 14 29.49 -6.80 10.57
N ILE A 15 28.85 -7.95 10.31
CA ILE A 15 28.20 -8.74 11.36
C ILE A 15 29.20 -9.19 12.41
N LYS A 16 30.37 -9.67 11.99
CA LYS A 16 31.44 -10.07 12.90
C LYS A 16 31.91 -8.90 13.78
N ASP A 17 32.24 -7.76 13.16
CA ASP A 17 32.74 -6.57 13.86
C ASP A 17 31.70 -6.03 14.86
N GLN A 18 30.42 -6.01 14.48
CA GLN A 18 29.34 -5.61 15.40
C GLN A 18 29.25 -6.55 16.60
N ARG A 19 29.34 -7.87 16.41
CA ARG A 19 29.31 -8.84 17.50
C ARG A 19 30.51 -8.71 18.42
N GLU A 20 31.70 -8.45 17.87
CA GLU A 20 32.90 -8.17 18.68
C GLU A 20 32.73 -6.90 19.52
N MET A 21 32.14 -5.85 18.97
CA MET A 21 31.83 -4.64 19.71
C MET A 21 30.78 -4.87 20.80
N ILE A 22 29.72 -5.64 20.53
CA ILE A 22 28.71 -6.02 21.51
C ILE A 22 29.35 -6.82 22.65
N ALA A 23 30.20 -7.81 22.32
CA ALA A 23 30.91 -8.60 23.31
C ALA A 23 31.81 -7.74 24.20
N LYS A 24 32.47 -6.76 23.61
CA LYS A 24 33.42 -5.89 24.32
C LYS A 24 32.75 -4.83 25.20
N TYR A 25 31.65 -4.23 24.74
CA TYR A 25 31.09 -3.03 25.35
C TYR A 25 29.74 -3.23 26.04
N ILE A 26 29.00 -4.29 25.70
CA ILE A 26 27.65 -4.53 26.20
C ILE A 26 27.60 -5.79 27.08
N ASN A 27 27.87 -6.96 26.51
CA ASN A 27 27.85 -8.23 27.23
C ASN A 27 28.83 -9.20 26.55
N PRO A 28 29.85 -9.74 27.29
CA PRO A 28 30.76 -10.74 26.74
C PRO A 28 30.05 -11.96 26.17
N ASN A 29 28.88 -12.31 26.72
CA ASN A 29 28.00 -13.36 26.20
C ASN A 29 27.08 -12.75 25.14
N VAL A 30 27.58 -12.57 23.94
CA VAL A 30 26.89 -11.86 22.84
C VAL A 30 25.56 -12.50 22.45
N GLU A 31 25.39 -13.80 22.69
CA GLU A 31 24.14 -14.54 22.41
C GLU A 31 22.98 -14.17 23.35
N GLU A 32 23.27 -13.54 24.49
CA GLU A 32 22.25 -13.05 25.40
C GLU A 32 21.75 -11.65 25.01
N VAL A 33 22.39 -11.01 24.04
CA VAL A 33 21.98 -9.68 23.55
C VAL A 33 21.08 -9.87 22.35
N SER A 34 19.83 -9.40 22.44
CA SER A 34 18.89 -9.47 21.33
C SER A 34 19.40 -8.70 20.12
N GLN A 35 19.52 -9.38 19.00
CA GLN A 35 19.98 -8.83 17.74
C GLN A 35 18.99 -9.20 16.63
N VAL A 36 18.86 -8.35 15.63
CA VAL A 36 18.01 -8.59 14.47
C VAL A 36 18.81 -8.39 13.19
N PHE A 37 18.49 -9.16 12.17
CA PHE A 37 18.95 -8.96 10.81
C PHE A 37 17.75 -8.86 9.87
N ILE A 38 17.77 -7.86 9.00
CA ILE A 38 16.66 -7.54 8.11
C ILE A 38 17.12 -7.74 6.66
N PRO A 39 16.84 -8.90 6.05
CA PRO A 39 17.16 -9.15 4.65
C PRO A 39 16.13 -8.43 3.76
N TYR A 40 16.38 -7.15 3.50
CA TYR A 40 15.47 -6.26 2.79
C TYR A 40 16.04 -5.88 1.42
N LYS A 41 15.20 -5.93 0.37
CA LYS A 41 15.58 -5.60 -1.01
C LYS A 41 16.82 -6.37 -1.47
N GLU A 42 17.87 -5.64 -1.89
CA GLU A 42 19.15 -6.22 -2.35
C GLU A 42 19.83 -7.09 -1.29
N VAL A 43 19.58 -6.85 -0.01
CA VAL A 43 20.14 -7.68 1.06
C VAL A 43 19.49 -9.07 1.08
N LEU A 44 18.25 -9.22 0.65
CA LEU A 44 17.60 -10.51 0.49
C LEU A 44 18.30 -11.35 -0.58
N ASP A 45 18.78 -10.74 -1.66
CA ASP A 45 19.53 -11.43 -2.69
C ASP A 45 20.88 -11.94 -2.15
N VAL A 46 21.55 -11.12 -1.34
CA VAL A 46 22.80 -11.52 -0.67
C VAL A 46 22.56 -12.66 0.33
N TYR A 47 21.45 -12.59 1.07
CA TYR A 47 21.04 -13.67 1.97
C TYR A 47 20.78 -14.97 1.20
N ASN A 48 20.04 -14.91 0.10
CA ASN A 48 19.75 -16.06 -0.76
C ASN A 48 21.00 -16.67 -1.41
N MET A 49 22.06 -15.89 -1.59
CA MET A 49 23.39 -16.38 -1.99
C MET A 49 24.13 -17.14 -0.87
N GLY A 50 23.51 -17.31 0.30
CA GLY A 50 24.10 -18.03 1.42
C GLY A 50 24.93 -17.15 2.35
N LEU A 51 24.52 -15.90 2.58
CA LEU A 51 25.04 -15.11 3.70
C LEU A 51 24.67 -15.82 5.00
N GLU A 52 25.66 -16.18 5.79
CA GLU A 52 25.46 -16.82 7.07
C GLU A 52 25.16 -15.79 8.16
N ILE A 53 24.02 -15.92 8.81
CA ILE A 53 23.63 -15.11 9.96
C ILE A 53 23.73 -15.98 11.22
N PRO A 54 24.36 -15.51 12.31
CA PRO A 54 24.46 -16.25 13.55
C PRO A 54 23.08 -16.75 14.04
N GLU A 55 23.02 -17.96 14.56
CA GLU A 55 21.77 -18.66 14.88
C GLU A 55 20.94 -17.95 15.96
N ASP A 56 21.56 -17.14 16.82
CA ASP A 56 20.93 -16.34 17.88
C ASP A 56 20.34 -15.01 17.39
N VAL A 57 20.58 -14.62 16.14
CA VAL A 57 20.06 -13.40 15.55
C VAL A 57 18.68 -13.65 14.94
N CYS A 58 17.69 -12.84 15.31
CA CYS A 58 16.35 -12.90 14.76
C CYS A 58 16.33 -12.40 13.31
N LEU A 59 15.66 -13.14 12.40
CA LEU A 59 15.46 -12.73 11.01
C LEU A 59 14.11 -12.02 10.86
N LEU A 60 14.14 -10.78 10.37
CA LEU A 60 12.92 -10.03 10.08
C LEU A 60 12.67 -9.96 8.57
N TRP A 61 11.60 -10.58 8.14
CA TRP A 61 11.19 -10.64 6.74
C TRP A 61 10.36 -9.43 6.36
N CYS A 62 10.65 -8.84 5.20
CA CYS A 62 10.01 -7.60 4.79
C CYS A 62 8.99 -7.82 3.68
N ASP A 63 8.00 -6.93 3.63
CA ASP A 63 7.17 -6.75 2.46
C ASP A 63 7.87 -5.89 1.38
N ASP A 64 7.32 -5.96 0.17
CA ASP A 64 7.67 -5.06 -0.92
C ASP A 64 6.83 -3.78 -0.86
N ASN A 65 7.08 -2.82 -1.78
CA ASN A 65 6.30 -1.58 -1.81
C ASN A 65 4.86 -1.74 -2.32
N TYR A 66 4.40 -2.98 -2.45
CA TYR A 66 3.01 -3.33 -2.76
C TYR A 66 2.31 -4.03 -1.60
N GLY A 67 3.01 -4.21 -0.45
CA GLY A 67 2.48 -4.82 0.76
C GLY A 67 2.49 -6.34 0.75
N TYR A 68 3.35 -6.99 -0.04
CA TYR A 68 3.50 -8.44 -0.08
C TYR A 68 4.84 -8.87 0.49
N ILE A 69 4.82 -9.74 1.50
CA ILE A 69 6.04 -10.31 2.09
C ILE A 69 6.72 -11.20 1.05
N ARG A 70 8.02 -10.98 0.85
CA ARG A 70 8.77 -11.60 -0.24
C ARG A 70 9.42 -12.93 0.12
N HIS A 71 9.59 -13.19 1.41
CA HIS A 71 10.12 -14.44 1.93
C HIS A 71 9.39 -14.81 3.20
N PHE A 72 9.02 -16.08 3.33
CA PHE A 72 8.48 -16.65 4.57
C PHE A 72 9.47 -17.68 5.10
N PRO A 73 9.59 -17.84 6.43
CA PRO A 73 10.51 -18.77 7.01
C PRO A 73 10.35 -20.19 6.45
N THR A 74 11.45 -20.77 6.03
CA THR A 74 11.56 -22.21 5.73
C THR A 74 11.62 -23.03 7.03
N ALA A 75 11.47 -24.33 6.95
CA ALA A 75 11.60 -25.21 8.13
C ALA A 75 12.93 -25.00 8.86
N LYS A 76 14.04 -24.90 8.11
CA LYS A 76 15.38 -24.65 8.68
C LYS A 76 15.46 -23.29 9.39
N GLU A 77 14.84 -22.26 8.83
CA GLU A 77 14.82 -20.92 9.44
C GLU A 77 13.92 -20.88 10.68
N CYS A 78 12.87 -21.70 10.74
CA CYS A 78 12.04 -21.84 11.94
C CYS A 78 12.77 -22.49 13.13
N ASP A 79 13.79 -23.30 12.86
CA ASP A 79 14.56 -24.01 13.90
C ASP A 79 15.64 -23.11 14.55
N ARG A 80 15.82 -21.87 14.06
CA ARG A 80 16.82 -20.94 14.56
C ARG A 80 16.52 -20.48 15.99
N LYS A 81 17.56 -20.40 16.84
CA LYS A 81 17.46 -19.90 18.23
C LYS A 81 16.97 -18.44 18.30
N GLY A 82 17.41 -17.61 17.37
CA GLY A 82 17.04 -16.19 17.31
C GLY A 82 15.61 -15.93 16.83
N GLY A 83 14.96 -16.95 16.23
CA GLY A 83 13.59 -16.86 15.75
C GLY A 83 13.42 -16.04 14.46
N ASN A 84 12.16 -15.75 14.17
CA ASN A 84 11.74 -15.03 12.96
C ASN A 84 10.65 -14.02 13.26
N GLY A 85 10.66 -12.93 12.52
CA GLY A 85 9.66 -11.89 12.63
C GLY A 85 9.36 -11.21 11.30
N VAL A 86 8.66 -10.09 11.37
CA VAL A 86 8.26 -9.30 10.20
C VAL A 86 8.56 -7.83 10.42
N TYR A 87 9.02 -7.18 9.36
CA TYR A 87 9.05 -5.73 9.22
C TYR A 87 8.10 -5.35 8.10
N TYR A 88 6.92 -4.84 8.44
CA TYR A 88 5.84 -4.54 7.51
C TYR A 88 5.60 -3.04 7.34
N HIS A 89 5.18 -2.62 6.14
CA HIS A 89 4.93 -1.22 5.82
C HIS A 89 3.45 -0.93 5.62
N VAL A 90 2.91 0.04 6.34
CA VAL A 90 1.63 0.70 6.01
C VAL A 90 1.83 2.10 5.43
N SER A 91 3.09 2.54 5.40
CA SER A 91 3.59 3.71 4.69
C SER A 91 4.94 3.36 4.09
N TYR A 92 5.19 3.69 2.85
CA TYR A 92 6.37 3.24 2.14
C TYR A 92 7.07 4.39 1.40
N TRP A 93 8.35 4.54 1.67
CA TRP A 93 9.23 5.47 1.00
C TRP A 93 10.17 4.70 0.06
N GLY A 94 9.98 4.83 -1.23
CA GLY A 94 10.89 4.19 -2.18
C GLY A 94 10.25 3.89 -3.52
N ARG A 95 11.08 3.26 -4.39
CA ARG A 95 10.70 2.90 -5.75
C ARG A 95 9.80 1.66 -5.78
N PRO A 96 8.95 1.51 -6.82
CA PRO A 96 8.74 2.47 -7.92
C PRO A 96 7.85 3.65 -7.52
N HIS A 97 7.01 3.55 -6.49
CA HIS A 97 6.13 4.59 -5.99
C HIS A 97 6.14 4.65 -4.47
N ASP A 98 6.13 5.88 -3.94
CA ASP A 98 5.83 6.10 -2.53
C ASP A 98 4.34 5.94 -2.26
N TYR A 99 3.98 5.52 -1.04
CA TYR A 99 2.67 5.73 -0.45
C TYR A 99 2.85 6.21 1.00
N LEU A 100 2.95 7.53 1.13
CA LEU A 100 3.29 8.25 2.37
C LEU A 100 2.16 9.17 2.84
N TRP A 101 1.23 9.48 1.95
CA TRP A 101 0.30 10.57 2.16
C TRP A 101 -0.96 10.14 2.91
N LEU A 102 -1.59 9.04 2.48
CA LEU A 102 -2.81 8.49 3.07
C LEU A 102 -2.60 7.02 3.45
N ALA A 103 -3.40 6.55 4.42
CA ALA A 103 -3.44 5.12 4.78
C ALA A 103 -4.26 4.35 3.74
N THR A 104 -3.59 3.76 2.78
CA THR A 104 -4.20 3.17 1.59
C THR A 104 -3.96 1.67 1.43
N ASN A 105 -3.28 1.03 2.38
CA ASN A 105 -3.18 -0.42 2.42
C ASN A 105 -4.53 -1.02 2.78
N HIS A 106 -4.95 -2.04 2.02
CA HIS A 106 -6.22 -2.70 2.33
C HIS A 106 -6.08 -3.53 3.61
N PRO A 107 -7.00 -3.38 4.59
CA PRO A 107 -6.94 -4.14 5.85
C PRO A 107 -6.86 -5.66 5.63
N ALA A 108 -7.56 -6.19 4.61
CA ALA A 108 -7.50 -7.61 4.27
C ALA A 108 -6.12 -8.04 3.74
N GLN A 109 -5.42 -7.18 3.03
CA GLN A 109 -4.05 -7.46 2.59
C GLN A 109 -3.11 -7.53 3.79
N LEU A 110 -3.15 -6.53 4.67
CA LEU A 110 -2.37 -6.53 5.90
C LEU A 110 -2.64 -7.79 6.72
N TYR A 111 -3.93 -8.07 6.97
CA TYR A 111 -4.34 -9.26 7.72
C TYR A 111 -3.79 -10.55 7.10
N THR A 112 -3.98 -10.73 5.79
CA THR A 112 -3.58 -11.96 5.09
C THR A 112 -2.06 -12.16 5.13
N GLN A 113 -1.30 -11.09 4.90
CA GLN A 113 0.15 -11.17 4.91
C GLN A 113 0.70 -11.47 6.31
N MET A 114 0.18 -10.79 7.34
CA MET A 114 0.61 -11.02 8.72
C MET A 114 0.16 -12.38 9.26
N LYS A 115 -1.07 -12.80 8.93
CA LYS A 115 -1.56 -14.15 9.31
C LYS A 115 -0.72 -15.24 8.64
N LEU A 116 -0.41 -15.11 7.37
CA LEU A 116 0.43 -16.05 6.65
C LEU A 116 1.86 -16.08 7.23
N ALA A 117 2.44 -14.92 7.54
CA ALA A 117 3.75 -14.84 8.16
C ALA A 117 3.77 -15.55 9.52
N TYR A 118 2.75 -15.33 10.35
CA TYR A 118 2.58 -16.02 11.62
C TYR A 118 2.48 -17.53 11.45
N ASP A 119 1.62 -18.01 10.54
CA ASP A 119 1.41 -19.43 10.27
C ASP A 119 2.67 -20.12 9.72
N LYS A 120 3.54 -19.35 9.05
CA LYS A 120 4.84 -19.79 8.53
C LYS A 120 5.99 -19.67 9.54
N GLY A 121 5.73 -19.21 10.76
CA GLY A 121 6.73 -19.19 11.83
C GLY A 121 7.36 -17.84 12.14
N ALA A 122 6.97 -16.76 11.47
CA ALA A 122 7.44 -15.40 11.80
C ALA A 122 6.62 -14.81 12.98
N LYS A 123 6.97 -15.22 14.21
CA LYS A 123 6.17 -14.98 15.42
C LYS A 123 6.87 -14.15 16.49
N ASP A 124 8.21 -14.04 16.42
CA ASP A 124 8.99 -13.60 17.57
C ASP A 124 9.10 -12.07 17.68
N MET A 125 9.09 -11.37 16.54
CA MET A 125 9.16 -9.92 16.52
C MET A 125 8.39 -9.36 15.33
N TRP A 126 7.49 -8.41 15.58
CA TRP A 126 6.77 -7.69 14.54
C TRP A 126 7.03 -6.20 14.65
N ILE A 127 7.48 -5.61 13.56
CA ILE A 127 7.73 -4.17 13.43
C ILE A 127 6.81 -3.62 12.35
N LEU A 128 6.11 -2.53 12.66
CA LEU A 128 5.31 -1.78 11.70
C LEU A 128 5.99 -0.46 11.35
N ASN A 129 6.31 -0.30 10.07
CA ASN A 129 6.73 1.00 9.56
C ASN A 129 5.48 1.82 9.19
N VAL A 130 5.23 2.86 9.95
CA VAL A 130 4.08 3.75 9.76
C VAL A 130 4.44 5.04 9.01
N GLY A 131 5.74 5.31 8.79
CA GLY A 131 6.21 6.61 8.37
C GLY A 131 5.84 7.65 9.42
N ASP A 132 4.77 8.41 9.16
CA ASP A 132 4.10 9.25 10.17
C ASP A 132 2.92 8.50 10.78
N ILE A 133 2.67 8.69 12.09
CA ILE A 133 1.55 8.04 12.80
C ILE A 133 0.21 8.41 12.14
N LYS A 134 0.10 9.64 11.68
CA LYS A 134 -1.07 10.12 10.92
C LYS A 134 -0.79 10.05 9.42
N PRO A 135 -1.69 9.46 8.65
CA PRO A 135 -3.07 8.99 8.97
C PRO A 135 -3.19 7.48 9.20
N ALA A 136 -2.16 6.80 9.73
CA ALA A 136 -2.11 5.34 9.81
C ALA A 136 -2.81 4.74 11.05
N GLU A 137 -3.67 5.51 11.74
CA GLU A 137 -4.24 5.15 13.04
C GLU A 137 -4.93 3.78 13.03
N TYR A 138 -5.89 3.56 12.11
CA TYR A 138 -6.63 2.31 12.05
C TYR A 138 -5.73 1.11 11.68
N LEU A 139 -4.89 1.26 10.67
CA LEU A 139 -4.03 0.16 10.23
C LEU A 139 -2.98 -0.20 11.30
N THR A 140 -2.54 0.79 12.07
CA THR A 140 -1.64 0.57 13.23
C THR A 140 -2.34 -0.24 14.31
N GLU A 141 -3.58 0.11 14.67
CA GLU A 141 -4.36 -0.64 15.65
C GLU A 141 -4.61 -2.07 15.18
N LEU A 142 -5.05 -2.27 13.93
CA LEU A 142 -5.25 -3.59 13.36
C LEU A 142 -3.99 -4.46 13.44
N PHE A 143 -2.83 -3.90 13.08
CA PHE A 143 -1.55 -4.62 13.16
C PHE A 143 -1.19 -4.99 14.60
N LEU A 144 -1.33 -4.06 15.55
CA LEU A 144 -0.98 -4.29 16.94
C LEU A 144 -1.93 -5.27 17.64
N ASP A 145 -3.21 -5.23 17.32
CA ASP A 145 -4.18 -6.20 17.84
C ASP A 145 -3.88 -7.62 17.33
N MET A 146 -3.48 -7.76 16.06
CA MET A 146 -3.00 -9.03 15.53
C MET A 146 -1.69 -9.48 16.18
N ALA A 147 -0.76 -8.56 16.45
CA ALA A 147 0.50 -8.87 17.11
C ALA A 147 0.29 -9.30 18.56
N TRP A 148 -0.69 -8.71 19.24
CA TRP A 148 -1.06 -9.10 20.60
C TRP A 148 -1.74 -10.47 20.65
N ASN A 149 -2.68 -10.70 19.73
CA ASN A 149 -3.38 -11.96 19.62
C ASN A 149 -3.83 -12.23 18.17
N ILE A 150 -3.11 -13.07 17.48
CA ILE A 150 -3.40 -13.41 16.07
C ILE A 150 -4.82 -13.96 15.83
N ASN A 151 -5.46 -14.49 16.87
CA ASN A 151 -6.82 -15.00 16.81
C ASN A 151 -7.89 -13.99 17.29
N ALA A 152 -7.51 -12.76 17.61
CA ALA A 152 -8.47 -11.70 17.96
C ALA A 152 -9.41 -11.36 16.80
N ILE A 153 -8.96 -11.60 15.58
CA ILE A 153 -9.74 -11.38 14.37
C ILE A 153 -10.12 -12.73 13.78
N GLU A 154 -11.41 -12.97 13.57
CA GLU A 154 -11.88 -14.17 12.89
C GLU A 154 -11.24 -14.27 11.49
N ASN A 155 -10.80 -15.49 11.13
CA ASN A 155 -10.13 -15.75 9.85
C ASN A 155 -11.13 -15.72 8.68
N ASN A 156 -11.80 -14.59 8.49
CA ASN A 156 -12.69 -14.32 7.36
C ASN A 156 -12.95 -12.81 7.24
N MET A 157 -13.60 -12.38 6.16
CA MET A 157 -13.92 -10.96 5.93
C MET A 157 -14.84 -10.38 7.00
N LYS A 158 -15.72 -11.18 7.61
CA LYS A 158 -16.59 -10.71 8.69
C LYS A 158 -15.79 -10.33 9.94
N GLY A 159 -14.66 -10.99 10.21
CA GLY A 159 -13.78 -10.64 11.30
C GLY A 159 -13.17 -9.25 11.13
N LEU A 160 -12.74 -8.91 9.93
CA LEU A 160 -12.23 -7.57 9.61
C LEU A 160 -13.33 -6.51 9.67
N ASP A 161 -14.52 -6.81 9.15
CA ASP A 161 -15.67 -5.89 9.25
C ASP A 161 -16.06 -5.63 10.71
N LYS A 162 -16.05 -6.66 11.57
CA LYS A 162 -16.29 -6.51 13.02
C LYS A 162 -15.23 -5.63 13.68
N HIS A 163 -13.96 -5.82 13.32
CA HIS A 163 -12.86 -5.03 13.87
C HIS A 163 -12.97 -3.56 13.46
N LEU A 164 -13.17 -3.28 12.17
CA LEU A 164 -13.36 -1.93 11.67
C LEU A 164 -14.63 -1.29 12.25
N TYR A 165 -15.73 -2.03 12.33
CA TYR A 165 -16.95 -1.55 12.95
C TYR A 165 -16.77 -1.20 14.44
N ALA A 166 -16.03 -2.01 15.19
CA ALA A 166 -15.75 -1.74 16.59
C ALA A 166 -14.92 -0.47 16.75
N TRP A 167 -13.89 -0.28 15.90
CA TRP A 167 -13.09 0.93 15.86
C TRP A 167 -13.93 2.17 15.55
N LEU A 168 -14.76 2.12 14.51
CA LEU A 168 -15.66 3.20 14.13
C LEU A 168 -16.70 3.51 15.23
N SER A 169 -17.24 2.46 15.89
CA SER A 169 -18.21 2.61 16.97
C SER A 169 -17.62 3.29 18.20
N ARG A 170 -16.39 2.96 18.55
CA ARG A 170 -15.68 3.59 19.65
C ARG A 170 -15.46 5.08 19.40
N GLU A 171 -15.12 5.44 18.17
CA GLU A 171 -14.84 6.84 17.82
C GLU A 171 -16.11 7.67 17.60
N PHE A 172 -17.13 7.12 16.93
CA PHE A 172 -18.28 7.89 16.42
C PHE A 172 -19.65 7.36 16.84
N GLY A 173 -19.70 6.31 17.64
CA GLY A 173 -20.93 5.66 18.07
C GLY A 173 -21.48 4.65 17.06
N GLU A 174 -22.23 3.67 17.55
CA GLU A 174 -22.72 2.53 16.76
C GLU A 174 -23.57 2.92 15.55
N GLN A 175 -24.41 3.95 15.68
CA GLN A 175 -25.29 4.37 14.60
C GLN A 175 -24.49 4.94 13.41
N ASN A 176 -23.50 5.77 13.68
CA ASN A 176 -22.63 6.30 12.64
C ASN A 176 -21.72 5.20 12.07
N ALA A 177 -21.24 4.29 12.91
CA ALA A 177 -20.39 3.17 12.47
C ALA A 177 -21.09 2.26 11.45
N LYS A 178 -22.41 2.02 11.60
CA LYS A 178 -23.18 1.24 10.62
C LYS A 178 -23.21 1.88 9.24
N GLU A 179 -23.30 3.21 9.19
CA GLU A 179 -23.28 3.96 7.93
C GLU A 179 -21.86 4.15 7.38
N LEU A 180 -20.85 4.19 8.26
CA LEU A 180 -19.43 4.38 7.88
C LEU A 180 -18.77 3.10 7.40
N LEU A 181 -19.12 1.95 7.93
CA LEU A 181 -18.45 0.68 7.57
C LEU A 181 -18.42 0.44 6.05
N PRO A 182 -19.53 0.53 5.30
CA PRO A 182 -19.49 0.39 3.85
C PRO A 182 -18.67 1.49 3.15
N VAL A 183 -18.67 2.71 3.68
CA VAL A 183 -17.88 3.82 3.14
C VAL A 183 -16.37 3.53 3.26
N MET A 184 -15.91 3.09 4.42
CA MET A 184 -14.51 2.79 4.64
C MET A 184 -14.06 1.53 3.89
N ASN A 185 -14.91 0.51 3.80
CA ASN A 185 -14.64 -0.65 2.96
C ASN A 185 -14.49 -0.26 1.49
N GLU A 186 -15.34 0.62 0.98
CA GLU A 186 -15.23 1.12 -0.39
C GLU A 186 -13.98 2.00 -0.59
N TYR A 187 -13.64 2.85 0.37
CA TYR A 187 -12.39 3.61 0.36
C TYR A 187 -11.17 2.69 0.21
N TYR A 188 -11.07 1.65 1.04
CA TYR A 188 -9.95 0.70 0.95
C TYR A 188 -9.97 -0.10 -0.34
N ARG A 189 -11.16 -0.50 -0.83
CA ARG A 189 -11.30 -1.20 -2.12
C ARG A 189 -10.80 -0.35 -3.28
N LEU A 190 -11.21 0.91 -3.35
CA LEU A 190 -10.79 1.82 -4.41
C LEU A 190 -9.28 2.11 -4.33
N ALA A 191 -8.74 2.29 -3.12
CA ALA A 191 -7.31 2.49 -2.92
C ALA A 191 -6.48 1.22 -3.24
N TYR A 192 -7.02 0.02 -3.00
CA TYR A 192 -6.38 -1.23 -3.39
C TYR A 192 -6.29 -1.40 -4.90
N ILE A 193 -7.37 -1.07 -5.63
CA ILE A 193 -7.36 -1.08 -7.10
C ILE A 193 -6.26 -0.16 -7.63
N ARG A 194 -6.15 1.06 -7.09
CA ARG A 194 -5.06 1.98 -7.36
C ARG A 194 -4.96 3.02 -6.26
N LYS A 195 -3.77 3.13 -5.65
CA LYS A 195 -3.52 4.14 -4.63
C LYS A 195 -3.63 5.55 -5.22
N PRO A 196 -4.14 6.53 -4.46
CA PRO A 196 -4.17 7.93 -4.90
C PRO A 196 -2.78 8.44 -5.33
N GLU A 197 -1.74 8.03 -4.63
CA GLU A 197 -0.35 8.40 -4.91
C GLU A 197 0.20 7.78 -6.21
N TYR A 198 -0.47 6.78 -6.75
CA TYR A 198 -0.07 6.09 -7.98
C TYR A 198 -0.80 6.61 -9.22
N MET A 199 -1.65 7.63 -9.06
CA MET A 199 -2.29 8.27 -10.20
C MET A 199 -1.25 8.98 -11.07
N GLY A 200 -1.49 9.07 -12.36
CA GLY A 200 -0.65 9.84 -13.27
C GLY A 200 0.66 9.21 -13.71
N TYR A 201 0.91 7.95 -13.39
CA TYR A 201 2.02 7.18 -13.98
C TYR A 201 3.44 7.63 -13.63
N THR A 202 3.62 8.42 -12.58
CA THR A 202 4.94 8.90 -12.17
C THR A 202 5.68 7.85 -11.32
N ARG A 203 7.01 7.86 -11.37
CA ARG A 203 7.88 7.01 -10.54
C ARG A 203 8.67 7.84 -9.54
N THR A 204 8.77 7.31 -8.34
CA THR A 204 9.60 7.88 -7.29
C THR A 204 11.09 7.71 -7.61
N GLU A 205 11.86 8.76 -7.36
CA GLU A 205 13.33 8.76 -7.41
C GLU A 205 13.97 8.43 -8.77
N GLU A 206 13.20 8.34 -9.83
CA GLU A 206 13.75 8.14 -11.16
C GLU A 206 14.44 9.41 -11.67
N LYS A 207 15.62 9.24 -12.26
CA LYS A 207 16.39 10.33 -12.82
C LYS A 207 15.92 10.73 -14.22
N ASP A 208 15.40 9.77 -14.98
CA ASP A 208 14.91 9.99 -16.33
C ASP A 208 13.64 10.85 -16.28
N PRO A 209 13.63 12.01 -16.96
CA PRO A 209 12.48 12.92 -16.96
C PRO A 209 11.18 12.28 -17.42
N ILE A 210 11.21 11.25 -18.27
CA ILE A 210 10.01 10.56 -18.77
C ILE A 210 9.17 9.98 -17.64
N TYR A 211 9.78 9.54 -16.55
CA TYR A 211 9.07 8.98 -15.40
C TYR A 211 8.54 10.03 -14.42
N LYS A 212 8.86 11.30 -14.67
CA LYS A 212 8.37 12.41 -13.86
C LYS A 212 7.20 13.14 -14.51
N VAL A 213 6.85 12.74 -15.71
CA VAL A 213 5.72 13.34 -16.43
C VAL A 213 4.44 12.60 -16.04
N VAL A 214 3.44 13.37 -15.63
CA VAL A 214 2.09 12.84 -15.43
C VAL A 214 1.52 12.46 -16.79
N SER A 215 1.05 11.24 -16.92
CA SER A 215 0.48 10.70 -18.15
C SER A 215 -0.86 10.00 -17.93
N ASP A 216 -1.55 9.70 -19.02
CA ASP A 216 -2.83 9.03 -18.98
C ASP A 216 -2.72 7.60 -18.45
N LEU A 217 -3.71 7.22 -17.68
CA LEU A 217 -3.89 5.83 -17.29
C LEU A 217 -4.52 5.04 -18.45
N PRO A 218 -4.21 3.75 -18.59
CA PRO A 218 -4.77 2.91 -19.64
C PRO A 218 -6.22 2.51 -19.32
N TRP A 219 -7.06 3.50 -19.06
CA TRP A 219 -8.45 3.32 -18.68
C TRP A 219 -9.40 3.92 -19.73
N SER A 220 -10.50 3.21 -19.95
CA SER A 220 -11.57 3.70 -20.82
C SER A 220 -12.32 4.86 -20.17
N GLU A 221 -12.98 5.68 -20.99
CA GLU A 221 -13.86 6.76 -20.49
C GLU A 221 -14.94 6.22 -19.54
N ALA A 222 -15.52 5.07 -19.86
CA ALA A 222 -16.55 4.46 -19.01
C ALA A 222 -15.99 4.04 -17.65
N TYR A 223 -14.78 3.48 -17.61
CA TYR A 223 -14.12 3.10 -16.37
C TYR A 223 -13.73 4.32 -15.53
N ILE A 224 -13.19 5.36 -16.17
CA ILE A 224 -12.86 6.65 -15.54
C ILE A 224 -14.11 7.24 -14.87
N ASN A 225 -15.20 7.37 -15.63
CA ASN A 225 -16.45 7.96 -15.11
C ASN A 225 -17.03 7.13 -13.95
N ARG A 226 -16.99 5.81 -14.02
CA ARG A 226 -17.44 4.94 -12.92
C ARG A 226 -16.61 5.19 -11.65
N ARG A 227 -15.27 5.21 -11.76
CA ARG A 227 -14.39 5.46 -10.62
C ARG A 227 -14.60 6.84 -10.00
N ILE A 228 -14.87 7.85 -10.81
CA ILE A 228 -15.26 9.19 -10.35
C ILE A 228 -16.56 9.11 -9.54
N GLN A 229 -17.56 8.38 -10.04
CA GLN A 229 -18.85 8.21 -9.33
C GLN A 229 -18.69 7.42 -8.02
N ASP A 230 -17.87 6.37 -8.00
CA ASP A 230 -17.60 5.59 -6.79
C ASP A 230 -17.00 6.48 -5.69
N TYR A 231 -15.97 7.28 -6.01
CA TYR A 231 -15.39 8.23 -5.07
C TYR A 231 -16.35 9.36 -4.68
N LYS A 232 -17.18 9.83 -5.60
CA LYS A 232 -18.19 10.83 -5.32
C LYS A 232 -19.21 10.32 -4.30
N ALA A 233 -19.70 9.10 -4.46
CA ALA A 233 -20.66 8.49 -3.56
C ALA A 233 -20.14 8.42 -2.11
N ILE A 234 -18.92 7.95 -1.89
CA ILE A 234 -18.33 7.89 -0.54
C ILE A 234 -17.99 9.27 0.02
N SER A 235 -17.54 10.20 -0.81
CA SER A 235 -17.23 11.57 -0.40
C SER A 235 -18.49 12.32 0.04
N GLU A 236 -19.57 12.24 -0.74
CA GLU A 236 -20.88 12.84 -0.39
C GLU A 236 -21.45 12.23 0.89
N LYS A 237 -21.33 10.89 1.04
CA LYS A 237 -21.79 10.21 2.26
C LYS A 237 -21.03 10.66 3.50
N VAL A 238 -19.73 10.84 3.39
CA VAL A 238 -18.90 11.38 4.49
C VAL A 238 -19.36 12.80 4.86
N GLN A 239 -19.61 13.66 3.87
CA GLN A 239 -20.11 15.02 4.12
C GLN A 239 -21.52 15.03 4.74
N GLU A 240 -22.42 14.15 4.32
CA GLU A 240 -23.73 13.98 4.95
C GLU A 240 -23.60 13.59 6.42
N LEU A 241 -22.77 12.58 6.70
CA LEU A 241 -22.58 12.07 8.05
C LEU A 241 -21.88 13.08 8.96
N SER A 242 -21.01 13.94 8.44
CA SER A 242 -20.34 14.97 9.22
C SER A 242 -21.31 15.90 9.96
N GLN A 243 -22.51 16.11 9.38
CA GLN A 243 -23.57 16.93 10.00
C GLN A 243 -24.19 16.28 11.23
N LYS A 244 -24.02 14.97 11.41
CA LYS A 244 -24.54 14.20 12.55
C LYS A 244 -23.51 14.05 13.67
N ILE A 245 -22.26 14.47 13.44
CA ILE A 245 -21.16 14.34 14.39
C ILE A 245 -21.19 15.50 15.37
N SER A 246 -21.08 15.19 16.64
CA SER A 246 -21.09 16.21 17.69
C SER A 246 -19.86 17.16 17.61
N PRO A 247 -20.00 18.41 18.01
CA PRO A 247 -18.94 19.42 17.87
C PRO A 247 -17.60 19.00 18.46
N GLU A 248 -17.61 18.32 19.59
CA GLU A 248 -16.38 17.84 20.26
C GLU A 248 -15.66 16.73 19.47
N LYS A 249 -16.35 16.02 18.58
CA LYS A 249 -15.80 14.97 17.73
C LYS A 249 -15.47 15.42 16.31
N GLN A 250 -15.80 16.64 15.92
CA GLN A 250 -15.58 17.15 14.55
C GLN A 250 -14.11 17.11 14.15
N SER A 251 -13.19 17.44 15.05
CA SER A 251 -11.75 17.37 14.75
C SER A 251 -11.29 15.93 14.53
N THR A 252 -11.79 14.99 15.30
CA THR A 252 -11.51 13.55 15.15
C THR A 252 -12.11 13.01 13.87
N TRP A 253 -13.36 13.40 13.57
CA TRP A 253 -14.03 13.04 12.33
C TRP A 253 -13.25 13.49 11.11
N PHE A 254 -12.85 14.76 11.08
CA PHE A 254 -12.08 15.31 9.98
C PHE A 254 -10.78 14.55 9.76
N GLN A 255 -10.03 14.27 10.83
CA GLN A 255 -8.75 13.57 10.75
C GLN A 255 -8.90 12.13 10.27
N LEU A 256 -9.83 11.38 10.84
CA LEU A 256 -9.89 9.91 10.66
C LEU A 256 -10.73 9.50 9.44
N ILE A 257 -11.70 10.31 9.04
CA ILE A 257 -12.69 9.95 8.02
C ILE A 257 -12.69 10.93 6.86
N GLU A 258 -12.96 12.21 7.14
CA GLU A 258 -13.24 13.17 6.07
C GLU A 258 -11.98 13.47 5.23
N TYR A 259 -10.87 13.78 5.86
CA TYR A 259 -9.63 14.10 5.17
C TYR A 259 -9.14 12.93 4.29
N PRO A 260 -8.98 11.69 4.78
CA PRO A 260 -8.50 10.60 3.93
C PRO A 260 -9.46 10.28 2.78
N VAL A 261 -10.76 10.22 3.02
CA VAL A 261 -11.74 9.87 1.97
C VAL A 261 -11.82 10.99 0.91
N ARG A 262 -11.98 12.25 1.33
CA ARG A 262 -12.09 13.37 0.39
C ARG A 262 -10.79 13.65 -0.34
N SER A 263 -9.65 13.59 0.35
CA SER A 263 -8.36 13.80 -0.31
C SER A 263 -8.05 12.71 -1.36
N ALA A 264 -8.41 11.46 -1.08
CA ALA A 264 -8.31 10.40 -2.08
C ALA A 264 -9.26 10.62 -3.26
N ALA A 265 -10.49 11.09 -3.01
CA ALA A 265 -11.44 11.43 -4.05
C ALA A 265 -10.91 12.58 -4.94
N GLU A 266 -10.47 13.67 -4.33
CA GLU A 266 -9.95 14.84 -5.07
C GLU A 266 -8.68 14.50 -5.86
N MET A 267 -7.81 13.65 -5.33
CA MET A 267 -6.64 13.18 -6.08
C MET A 267 -7.04 12.38 -7.32
N ASN A 268 -8.08 11.55 -7.22
CA ASN A 268 -8.64 10.85 -8.36
C ASN A 268 -9.31 11.82 -9.34
N TYR A 269 -10.12 12.78 -8.87
CA TYR A 269 -10.75 13.78 -9.72
C TYR A 269 -9.72 14.62 -10.47
N LYS A 270 -8.69 15.10 -9.79
CA LYS A 270 -7.60 15.87 -10.39
C LYS A 270 -7.01 15.15 -11.60
N HIS A 271 -6.62 13.89 -11.45
CA HIS A 271 -5.98 13.14 -12.52
C HIS A 271 -6.96 12.66 -13.58
N LEU A 272 -8.14 12.17 -13.19
CA LEU A 272 -9.11 11.60 -14.12
C LEU A 272 -9.83 12.67 -14.93
N TYR A 273 -10.21 13.79 -14.33
CA TYR A 273 -10.70 14.95 -15.08
C TYR A 273 -9.62 15.57 -15.95
N GLY A 274 -8.37 15.61 -15.47
CA GLY A 274 -7.24 16.04 -16.29
C GLY A 274 -7.04 15.14 -17.52
N GLN A 275 -7.17 13.83 -17.35
CA GLN A 275 -7.14 12.89 -18.48
C GLN A 275 -8.31 13.13 -19.44
N LEU A 276 -9.54 13.23 -18.95
CA LEU A 276 -10.71 13.53 -19.78
C LEU A 276 -10.60 14.89 -20.50
N ALA A 277 -10.11 15.93 -19.80
CA ALA A 277 -9.92 17.25 -20.38
C ALA A 277 -8.87 17.25 -21.49
N ARG A 278 -7.77 16.52 -21.32
CA ARG A 278 -6.74 16.32 -22.33
C ARG A 278 -7.29 15.75 -23.63
N HIS A 279 -8.33 14.93 -23.52
CA HIS A 279 -9.06 14.33 -24.64
C HIS A 279 -10.31 15.15 -25.07
N GLY A 280 -10.47 16.36 -24.55
CA GLY A 280 -11.57 17.26 -24.92
C GLY A 280 -12.97 16.80 -24.47
N LYS A 281 -13.04 15.97 -23.43
CA LYS A 281 -14.31 15.44 -22.91
C LYS A 281 -14.95 16.31 -21.84
N VAL A 282 -14.14 17.01 -21.07
CA VAL A 282 -14.56 17.91 -19.99
C VAL A 282 -13.67 19.17 -19.98
N ASP A 283 -14.09 20.19 -19.26
CA ASP A 283 -13.27 21.39 -19.02
C ASP A 283 -12.17 21.15 -17.98
N TRP A 284 -11.02 21.78 -18.13
CA TRP A 284 -9.89 21.69 -17.24
C TRP A 284 -10.18 22.21 -15.82
N SER A 285 -11.15 23.09 -15.67
CA SER A 285 -11.55 23.65 -14.36
C SER A 285 -11.92 22.57 -13.35
N LEU A 286 -12.43 21.40 -13.80
CA LEU A 286 -12.73 20.27 -12.91
C LEU A 286 -11.47 19.69 -12.27
N SER A 287 -10.41 19.52 -13.05
CA SER A 287 -9.10 19.06 -12.56
C SER A 287 -8.45 20.09 -11.64
N ASP A 288 -8.51 21.37 -12.03
CA ASP A 288 -7.95 22.47 -11.26
C ASP A 288 -8.65 22.64 -9.91
N SER A 289 -9.99 22.57 -9.90
CA SER A 289 -10.78 22.67 -8.66
C SER A 289 -10.45 21.55 -7.69
N ALA A 290 -10.24 20.34 -8.19
CA ALA A 290 -9.84 19.19 -7.36
C ALA A 290 -8.45 19.41 -6.72
N PHE A 291 -7.51 19.99 -7.44
CA PHE A 291 -6.22 20.37 -6.86
C PHE A 291 -6.38 21.42 -5.75
N ASP A 292 -7.17 22.46 -5.99
CA ASP A 292 -7.40 23.53 -5.02
C ASP A 292 -8.09 23.00 -3.76
N GLU A 293 -8.99 22.02 -3.91
CA GLU A 293 -9.63 21.36 -2.77
C GLU A 293 -8.64 20.52 -1.95
N ILE A 294 -7.68 19.81 -2.57
CA ILE A 294 -6.60 19.12 -1.84
C ILE A 294 -5.80 20.10 -0.99
N VAL A 295 -5.48 21.27 -1.52
CA VAL A 295 -4.77 22.34 -0.78
C VAL A 295 -5.60 22.83 0.39
N SER A 296 -6.91 23.04 0.18
CA SER A 296 -7.86 23.45 1.21
C SER A 296 -7.97 22.43 2.34
N LEU A 297 -8.20 21.16 2.00
CA LEU A 297 -8.27 20.05 2.95
C LEU A 297 -6.99 19.92 3.79
N THR A 298 -5.83 20.02 3.15
CA THR A 298 -4.53 19.97 3.83
C THR A 298 -4.35 21.14 4.78
N THR A 299 -4.75 22.34 4.35
CA THR A 299 -4.69 23.56 5.19
C THR A 299 -5.60 23.40 6.41
N ASN A 300 -6.80 22.88 6.22
CA ASN A 300 -7.75 22.67 7.31
C ASN A 300 -7.24 21.62 8.30
N TYR A 301 -6.65 20.52 7.81
CA TYR A 301 -6.04 19.52 8.67
C TYR A 301 -4.97 20.13 9.58
N ASN A 302 -4.07 20.87 9.02
CA ASN A 302 -2.94 21.46 9.75
C ASN A 302 -3.37 22.53 10.77
N LYS A 303 -4.57 23.11 10.64
CA LYS A 303 -5.15 24.05 11.60
C LYS A 303 -5.89 23.39 12.77
N LEU A 304 -6.19 22.11 12.69
CA LEU A 304 -6.97 21.41 13.72
C LEU A 304 -6.28 21.51 15.09
N SER A 305 -7.11 21.51 16.14
CA SER A 305 -6.65 21.56 17.53
C SER A 305 -5.67 22.72 17.79
N ASN A 306 -6.01 23.91 17.30
CA ASN A 306 -5.19 25.14 17.42
C ASN A 306 -3.78 25.00 16.80
N GLY A 307 -3.67 24.24 15.71
CA GLY A 307 -2.39 24.05 15.00
C GLY A 307 -1.47 23.01 15.64
N LYS A 308 -1.98 22.15 16.55
CA LYS A 308 -1.20 21.06 17.13
C LYS A 308 -0.56 20.17 16.07
N TRP A 309 -1.25 19.99 14.94
CA TRP A 309 -0.82 19.14 13.83
C TRP A 309 -0.27 19.96 12.66
N GLN A 310 0.14 21.20 12.88
CA GLN A 310 0.72 22.04 11.83
C GLN A 310 1.93 21.34 11.19
N TYR A 311 1.96 21.34 9.86
CA TYR A 311 2.99 20.70 9.01
C TYR A 311 3.00 19.17 8.98
N ILE A 312 2.06 18.48 9.63
CA ILE A 312 2.02 17.02 9.55
C ILE A 312 1.47 16.52 8.20
N MET A 313 0.54 17.27 7.59
CA MET A 313 0.04 16.97 6.25
C MET A 313 0.64 17.92 5.21
N SER A 314 0.92 17.37 4.04
CA SER A 314 1.38 18.12 2.87
C SER A 314 0.46 17.81 1.69
N HIS A 315 0.15 18.82 0.89
CA HIS A 315 -0.50 18.62 -0.40
C HIS A 315 0.49 18.21 -1.50
N GLN A 316 1.78 18.26 -1.22
CA GLN A 316 2.88 17.86 -2.11
C GLN A 316 3.94 17.02 -1.39
N PRO A 317 3.59 15.82 -0.88
CA PRO A 317 4.57 14.94 -0.24
C PRO A 317 5.78 14.74 -1.15
N ARG A 318 6.98 14.98 -0.63
CA ARG A 318 8.25 14.88 -1.35
C ARG A 318 8.34 15.69 -2.65
N LYS A 319 7.41 16.61 -2.90
CA LYS A 319 7.34 17.39 -4.15
C LYS A 319 7.32 16.49 -5.40
N LEU A 320 6.63 15.35 -5.33
CA LEU A 320 6.49 14.46 -6.48
C LEU A 320 5.48 15.03 -7.48
N PRO A 321 5.72 14.89 -8.79
CA PRO A 321 4.85 15.45 -9.83
C PRO A 321 3.39 15.00 -9.77
N VAL A 322 3.12 13.82 -9.22
CA VAL A 322 1.76 13.31 -9.04
C VAL A 322 0.91 14.20 -8.14
N PHE A 323 1.54 14.98 -7.25
CA PHE A 323 0.85 15.90 -6.35
C PHE A 323 0.69 17.32 -6.93
N ASP A 324 1.38 17.64 -8.01
CA ASP A 324 1.25 18.94 -8.67
C ASP A 324 -0.10 19.10 -9.37
N ARG A 325 -0.42 20.34 -9.75
CA ARG A 325 -1.53 20.63 -10.67
C ARG A 325 -1.26 19.93 -12.01
N VAL A 326 -2.27 19.28 -12.56
CA VAL A 326 -2.11 18.59 -13.85
C VAL A 326 -1.88 19.61 -14.96
N PRO A 327 -0.80 19.51 -15.73
CA PRO A 327 -0.55 20.43 -16.82
C PRO A 327 -1.63 20.34 -17.91
N HIS A 328 -2.10 21.50 -18.37
CA HIS A 328 -3.06 21.57 -19.47
C HIS A 328 -2.37 21.22 -20.78
N THR A 329 -2.70 20.09 -21.33
CA THR A 329 -2.16 19.57 -22.60
C THR A 329 -3.28 18.94 -23.42
N THR A 330 -2.98 18.64 -24.69
CA THR A 330 -3.91 17.92 -25.59
C THR A 330 -3.34 16.54 -25.85
N ALA A 331 -4.18 15.52 -25.75
CA ALA A 331 -3.78 14.15 -26.05
C ALA A 331 -3.52 13.96 -27.55
N VAL A 332 -2.48 13.19 -27.84
CA VAL A 332 -2.12 12.82 -29.23
C VAL A 332 -2.64 11.43 -29.60
N THR A 333 -3.05 10.62 -28.62
CA THR A 333 -3.61 9.30 -28.78
C THR A 333 -5.04 9.24 -28.25
N PRO A 334 -5.96 8.48 -28.83
CA PRO A 334 -7.32 8.36 -28.31
C PRO A 334 -7.34 7.65 -26.95
N LEU A 335 -8.40 7.89 -26.16
CA LEU A 335 -8.68 7.11 -24.95
C LEU A 335 -8.79 5.63 -25.28
N MET A 336 -8.34 4.80 -24.34
CA MET A 336 -8.49 3.35 -24.44
C MET A 336 -9.96 2.97 -24.56
N GLN A 337 -10.26 2.04 -25.46
CA GLN A 337 -11.60 1.46 -25.60
C GLN A 337 -11.82 0.39 -24.55
N GLU A 338 -13.00 0.39 -23.93
CA GLU A 338 -13.37 -0.68 -23.02
C GLU A 338 -13.55 -1.99 -23.77
N LYS A 339 -12.82 -3.01 -23.35
CA LYS A 339 -13.05 -4.39 -23.80
C LYS A 339 -13.87 -5.08 -22.73
N THR A 340 -15.19 -5.13 -22.91
CA THR A 340 -16.09 -5.83 -22.00
C THR A 340 -15.84 -7.34 -22.07
N PRO A 341 -15.86 -8.07 -20.95
CA PRO A 341 -16.26 -7.70 -19.59
C PRO A 341 -15.09 -7.43 -18.62
N LEU A 342 -13.95 -7.03 -19.12
CA LEU A 342 -12.69 -7.07 -18.38
C LEU A 342 -12.38 -5.74 -17.71
N TYR A 343 -12.23 -5.74 -16.39
CA TYR A 343 -11.64 -4.64 -15.66
C TYR A 343 -10.17 -4.97 -15.38
N LEU A 344 -9.28 -4.29 -16.08
CA LEU A 344 -7.88 -4.31 -15.73
C LEU A 344 -7.70 -3.43 -14.50
N PHE A 345 -7.40 -4.01 -13.36
CA PHE A 345 -6.89 -3.27 -12.24
C PHE A 345 -5.50 -3.76 -11.86
N ASN A 346 -4.79 -2.86 -11.29
CA ASN A 346 -3.43 -3.06 -10.88
C ASN A 346 -3.37 -2.69 -9.41
N GLY A 347 -3.36 -3.70 -8.56
CA GLY A 347 -3.39 -3.51 -7.11
C GLY A 347 -2.17 -2.76 -6.57
N ALA A 348 -1.10 -2.75 -7.35
CA ALA A 348 0.15 -2.13 -6.96
C ALA A 348 0.41 -0.76 -7.61
N GLY A 349 -0.54 -0.27 -8.36
CA GLY A 349 -0.27 0.86 -9.21
C GLY A 349 0.35 0.42 -10.53
N TYR A 350 -0.02 1.10 -11.57
CA TYR A 350 0.48 0.80 -12.89
C TYR A 350 1.91 1.27 -13.01
N HIS A 351 2.80 0.33 -13.14
CA HIS A 351 4.20 0.60 -13.31
C HIS A 351 4.76 -0.34 -14.36
N GLU A 352 5.37 0.21 -15.37
CA GLU A 352 6.13 -0.59 -16.32
C GLU A 352 7.50 -0.90 -15.73
N TYR A 353 7.70 -2.14 -15.32
CA TYR A 353 9.03 -2.68 -15.27
C TYR A 353 9.54 -2.84 -16.70
N ARG A 354 10.68 -2.25 -16.98
CA ARG A 354 11.45 -2.65 -18.13
C ARG A 354 11.89 -4.08 -17.87
N GLY A 355 11.76 -4.96 -18.88
CA GLY A 355 12.06 -6.37 -18.73
C GLY A 355 13.51 -6.72 -18.36
N ASP A 356 14.39 -5.72 -18.29
CA ASP A 356 15.78 -5.79 -17.87
C ASP A 356 16.01 -5.39 -16.39
N GLU A 357 14.99 -4.89 -15.69
CA GLU A 357 15.12 -4.62 -14.26
C GLU A 357 15.08 -5.94 -13.47
N PRO A 358 16.12 -6.22 -12.66
CA PRO A 358 16.13 -7.45 -11.87
C PRO A 358 14.96 -7.46 -10.90
N ILE A 359 14.13 -8.46 -11.00
CA ILE A 359 13.00 -8.72 -10.10
C ILE A 359 13.48 -9.01 -8.69
N SER A 360 14.75 -9.41 -8.56
CA SER A 360 15.41 -9.82 -7.34
C SER A 360 15.53 -8.72 -6.28
N HIS A 361 15.52 -7.46 -6.65
CA HIS A 361 15.77 -6.36 -5.71
C HIS A 361 14.63 -6.07 -4.71
N GLY A 362 13.62 -6.92 -4.60
CA GLY A 362 12.50 -6.67 -3.70
C GLY A 362 11.72 -5.39 -4.00
N LEU A 363 11.94 -4.78 -5.14
CA LEU A 363 11.23 -3.58 -5.58
C LEU A 363 9.76 -3.85 -5.95
N GLY A 364 9.35 -5.08 -5.82
CA GLY A 364 8.02 -5.53 -6.15
C GLY A 364 7.83 -5.76 -7.64
N TYR A 365 6.89 -6.61 -7.94
CA TYR A 365 6.45 -6.85 -9.30
C TYR A 365 5.32 -5.89 -9.64
N GLU A 366 5.21 -5.57 -10.91
CA GLU A 366 3.95 -5.07 -11.40
C GLU A 366 2.92 -6.19 -11.26
N ARG A 367 1.94 -6.00 -10.37
CA ARG A 367 0.85 -6.95 -10.19
C ARG A 367 -0.34 -6.48 -10.99
N LYS A 368 -0.48 -7.05 -12.18
CA LYS A 368 -1.66 -6.86 -13.00
C LYS A 368 -2.68 -7.91 -12.61
N ALA A 369 -3.86 -7.48 -12.28
CA ALA A 369 -4.98 -8.34 -12.01
C ALA A 369 -6.15 -8.00 -12.92
N ILE A 370 -6.96 -9.01 -13.19
CA ILE A 370 -8.16 -8.91 -13.99
C ILE A 370 -9.33 -9.27 -13.08
N SER A 371 -10.31 -8.38 -13.01
CA SER A 371 -11.56 -8.70 -12.33
C SER A 371 -12.54 -9.30 -13.34
N LEU A 372 -13.01 -10.48 -13.05
CA LEU A 372 -13.99 -11.17 -13.87
C LEU A 372 -15.35 -11.17 -13.18
N PRO A 373 -16.44 -10.90 -13.90
CA PRO A 373 -17.78 -11.18 -13.41
C PRO A 373 -17.93 -12.65 -13.05
N LEU A 374 -18.82 -12.94 -12.11
CA LEU A 374 -19.14 -14.31 -11.73
C LEU A 374 -19.59 -15.10 -12.96
N ASN A 375 -19.12 -16.35 -13.08
CA ASN A 375 -19.39 -17.25 -14.20
C ASN A 375 -18.90 -16.75 -15.57
N SER A 376 -17.88 -15.91 -15.60
CA SER A 376 -17.26 -15.51 -16.85
C SER A 376 -15.94 -16.25 -17.08
N THR A 377 -15.55 -16.36 -18.35
CA THR A 377 -14.28 -16.94 -18.77
C THR A 377 -13.54 -15.93 -19.63
N VAL A 378 -12.24 -15.81 -19.37
CA VAL A 378 -11.35 -15.03 -20.21
C VAL A 378 -10.23 -15.91 -20.72
N SER A 379 -9.90 -15.77 -21.98
CA SER A 379 -8.79 -16.50 -22.62
C SER A 379 -7.76 -15.52 -23.15
N TYR A 380 -6.50 -15.76 -22.81
CA TYR A 380 -5.37 -14.99 -23.33
C TYR A 380 -4.53 -15.89 -24.23
N PRO A 381 -4.41 -15.58 -25.50
CA PRO A 381 -3.37 -16.18 -26.31
C PRO A 381 -2.01 -15.68 -25.82
N PHE A 382 -1.07 -16.58 -25.60
CA PHE A 382 0.32 -16.23 -25.34
C PHE A 382 1.23 -17.16 -26.13
N GLU A 383 2.36 -16.64 -26.57
CA GLU A 383 3.41 -17.44 -27.16
C GLU A 383 4.39 -17.86 -26.06
N ALA A 384 4.52 -19.16 -25.87
CA ALA A 384 5.52 -19.70 -24.95
C ALA A 384 6.91 -19.58 -25.59
N MET A 385 7.65 -18.55 -25.19
CA MET A 385 9.03 -18.38 -25.61
C MET A 385 9.97 -18.90 -24.51
N ASN A 386 10.50 -20.12 -24.69
CA ASN A 386 11.50 -20.72 -23.79
C ASN A 386 11.15 -20.64 -22.29
N THR A 387 9.88 -20.76 -21.96
CA THR A 387 9.40 -20.69 -20.58
C THR A 387 8.94 -22.07 -20.15
N ASP A 388 9.56 -22.65 -19.15
CA ASP A 388 9.19 -23.96 -18.62
C ASP A 388 7.98 -23.94 -17.69
N THR A 389 7.62 -22.76 -17.19
CA THR A 389 6.58 -22.63 -16.18
C THR A 389 5.79 -21.35 -16.34
N LEU A 390 4.44 -21.47 -16.33
CA LEU A 390 3.51 -20.36 -16.23
C LEU A 390 2.99 -20.30 -14.78
N TRP A 391 3.18 -19.18 -14.11
CA TRP A 391 2.62 -18.93 -12.80
C TRP A 391 1.35 -18.11 -12.91
N VAL A 392 0.28 -18.63 -12.34
CA VAL A 392 -1.02 -17.92 -12.25
C VAL A 392 -1.39 -17.82 -10.79
N GLU A 393 -1.56 -16.58 -10.32
CA GLU A 393 -2.08 -16.30 -8.98
C GLU A 393 -3.58 -16.03 -9.11
N VAL A 394 -4.39 -16.81 -8.42
CA VAL A 394 -5.84 -16.67 -8.37
C VAL A 394 -6.24 -16.24 -6.98
N ALA A 395 -6.93 -15.12 -6.87
CA ALA A 395 -7.40 -14.58 -5.59
C ALA A 395 -8.80 -13.99 -5.71
N LEU A 396 -9.54 -13.98 -4.62
CA LEU A 396 -10.78 -13.21 -4.54
C LEU A 396 -10.44 -11.74 -4.39
N ALA A 397 -11.19 -10.87 -5.08
CA ALA A 397 -11.06 -9.44 -4.89
C ALA A 397 -11.40 -9.06 -3.45
N PRO A 398 -10.73 -8.05 -2.86
CA PRO A 398 -11.12 -7.52 -1.56
C PRO A 398 -12.60 -7.17 -1.54
N ASN A 399 -13.28 -7.49 -0.44
CA ASN A 399 -14.72 -7.31 -0.26
C ASN A 399 -15.62 -8.17 -1.17
N HIS A 400 -15.07 -9.18 -1.82
CA HIS A 400 -15.91 -10.14 -2.52
C HIS A 400 -16.68 -11.02 -1.50
N PRO A 401 -17.98 -11.31 -1.72
CA PRO A 401 -18.71 -12.25 -0.86
C PRO A 401 -17.98 -13.61 -0.82
N VAL A 402 -17.79 -14.15 0.38
CA VAL A 402 -16.89 -15.27 0.69
C VAL A 402 -17.35 -16.62 0.10
N ASN A 403 -18.35 -16.68 -0.74
CA ASN A 403 -18.94 -17.92 -1.26
C ASN A 403 -18.48 -18.27 -2.68
N GLY A 404 -17.43 -17.65 -3.17
CA GLY A 404 -16.87 -17.97 -4.48
C GLY A 404 -15.70 -18.96 -4.36
N SER A 405 -15.71 -20.01 -5.15
CA SER A 405 -14.52 -20.83 -5.42
C SER A 405 -13.90 -20.37 -6.73
N ALA A 406 -12.60 -20.17 -6.75
CA ALA A 406 -11.85 -20.07 -7.99
C ALA A 406 -11.44 -21.50 -8.42
N ILE A 407 -11.70 -21.85 -9.66
CA ILE A 407 -11.29 -23.11 -10.29
C ILE A 407 -10.20 -22.81 -11.31
#